data_1693e4aecc174ad188ed6c90ffca129d
#
_entry.id   1693e4aecc174ad188ed6c90ffca129d
#
_cell.length_a   1.000
_cell.length_b   1.000
_cell.length_c   1.000
_cell.angle_alpha   90.00
_cell.angle_beta   90.00
_cell.angle_gamma   90.00
#
_symmetry.space_group_name_H-M   'P 1'
#
loop_
_entity.id
_entity.type
_entity.pdbx_description
1 polymer ?
#
loop_
_entity_poly.entity_id
_entity_poly.type
_entity_poly.pdbx_seq_one_letter_code
_entity_poly.pdbx_strand_id
1 'polypeptide(L)'
;MKPTTRDHVVAATHFVLGPSNFLVLRLPENWDLRLGRAPMDVDYTTYVDGVRWAQAGQASAMLVDSKARRGIELTVRTSRGSIPPPKLVEPRPGRCRIGGHDATYELGTAHLGLFGTKTYTVLHIAFRCEETQRLVDLRFMHRGTAEMLEDLLPPLEKARCH
;
A
#
# COMPACT_ATOMS: atom_id res chain seq x y z
N MET A 1 -21.90 15.99 7.61
CA MET A 1 -21.81 15.41 6.24
C MET A 1 -20.89 14.19 6.29
N LYS A 2 -21.32 13.04 5.76
CA LYS A 2 -20.40 11.92 5.56
C LYS A 2 -19.38 12.35 4.50
N PRO A 3 -18.08 12.15 4.72
CA PRO A 3 -17.09 12.45 3.71
C PRO A 3 -17.39 11.62 2.45
N THR A 4 -17.45 12.29 1.32
CA THR A 4 -17.61 11.63 0.03
C THR A 4 -16.36 10.79 -0.23
N THR A 5 -16.55 9.55 -0.67
CA THR A 5 -15.46 8.62 -0.95
C THR A 5 -15.59 8.09 -2.36
N ARG A 6 -14.48 7.73 -2.98
CA ARG A 6 -14.45 7.07 -4.28
C ARG A 6 -13.59 5.81 -4.28
N ASP A 7 -13.90 4.90 -5.20
CA ASP A 7 -13.16 3.67 -5.37
C ASP A 7 -11.95 3.89 -6.31
N HIS A 8 -10.82 3.33 -5.92
CA HIS A 8 -9.57 3.34 -6.68
C HIS A 8 -9.07 1.91 -6.85
N VAL A 9 -8.77 1.52 -8.08
CA VAL A 9 -8.27 0.17 -8.38
C VAL A 9 -6.74 0.18 -8.38
N VAL A 10 -6.14 -0.61 -7.51
CA VAL A 10 -4.71 -0.91 -7.57
C VAL A 10 -4.50 -2.04 -8.57
N ALA A 11 -3.85 -1.75 -9.66
CA ALA A 11 -3.61 -2.67 -10.77
C ALA A 11 -2.16 -2.59 -11.25
N ALA A 12 -1.71 -3.65 -11.92
CA ALA A 12 -0.43 -3.68 -12.60
C ALA A 12 -0.50 -4.53 -13.86
N THR A 13 0.40 -4.29 -14.80
CA THR A 13 0.55 -5.08 -16.00
C THR A 13 1.88 -5.82 -15.96
N HIS A 14 1.82 -7.14 -15.96
CA HIS A 14 3.00 -7.97 -16.09
C HIS A 14 3.27 -8.25 -17.57
N PHE A 15 4.54 -8.24 -17.97
CA PHE A 15 4.94 -8.40 -19.37
C PHE A 15 4.40 -9.69 -20.01
N VAL A 16 4.37 -10.79 -19.27
CA VAL A 16 3.90 -12.10 -19.78
C VAL A 16 2.45 -12.37 -19.41
N LEU A 17 2.05 -12.06 -18.17
CA LEU A 17 0.74 -12.43 -17.61
C LEU A 17 -0.37 -11.42 -17.92
N GLY A 18 -0.02 -10.25 -18.45
CA GLY A 18 -0.96 -9.18 -18.74
C GLY A 18 -1.42 -8.40 -17.51
N PRO A 19 -2.53 -7.66 -17.64
CA PRO A 19 -3.06 -6.82 -16.56
C PRO A 19 -3.71 -7.65 -15.45
N SER A 20 -3.57 -7.18 -14.21
CA SER A 20 -4.18 -7.76 -13.02
C SER A 20 -4.63 -6.68 -12.05
N ASN A 21 -5.82 -6.86 -11.49
CA ASN A 21 -6.33 -6.05 -10.39
C ASN A 21 -5.97 -6.73 -9.08
N PHE A 22 -5.46 -5.98 -8.12
CA PHE A 22 -5.00 -6.49 -6.84
C PHE A 22 -5.96 -6.15 -5.71
N LEU A 23 -6.43 -4.92 -5.70
CA LEU A 23 -7.20 -4.36 -4.58
C LEU A 23 -8.00 -3.16 -5.07
N VAL A 24 -9.20 -2.98 -4.53
CA VAL A 24 -9.97 -1.74 -4.68
C VAL A 24 -9.98 -1.03 -3.33
N LEU A 25 -9.40 0.17 -3.31
CA LEU A 25 -9.38 1.04 -2.13
C LEU A 25 -10.52 2.04 -2.20
N ARG A 26 -11.23 2.23 -1.09
CA ARG A 26 -12.22 3.29 -0.96
C ARG A 26 -11.64 4.43 -0.12
N LEU A 27 -11.26 5.51 -0.79
CA LEU A 27 -10.56 6.64 -0.18
C LEU A 27 -11.44 7.90 -0.17
N PRO A 28 -11.23 8.83 0.80
CA PRO A 28 -11.82 10.15 0.75
C PRO A 28 -11.46 10.90 -0.55
N GLU A 29 -12.31 11.82 -1.02
CA GLU A 29 -12.14 12.51 -2.30
C GLU A 29 -10.85 13.32 -2.44
N ASN A 30 -10.26 13.75 -1.33
CA ASN A 30 -8.98 14.46 -1.35
C ASN A 30 -7.77 13.54 -1.61
N TRP A 31 -7.95 12.24 -1.57
CA TRP A 31 -6.93 11.27 -1.93
C TRP A 31 -7.09 10.83 -3.38
N ASP A 32 -5.96 10.74 -4.06
CA ASP A 32 -5.85 10.20 -5.40
C ASP A 32 -4.88 9.02 -5.42
N LEU A 33 -5.10 8.07 -6.34
CA LEU A 33 -4.22 6.93 -6.53
C LEU A 33 -3.56 7.04 -7.89
N ARG A 34 -2.24 7.05 -7.91
CA ARG A 34 -1.42 7.03 -9.12
C ARG A 34 -0.70 5.71 -9.20
N LEU A 35 -0.97 4.95 -10.24
CA LEU A 35 -0.29 3.67 -10.46
C LEU A 35 1.15 3.91 -10.87
N GLY A 36 2.06 3.14 -10.29
CA GLY A 36 3.49 3.29 -10.51
C GLY A 36 4.23 3.61 -9.22
N ARG A 37 5.49 3.97 -9.34
CA ARG A 37 6.39 4.21 -8.22
C ARG A 37 7.08 5.55 -8.36
N ALA A 38 7.01 6.39 -7.33
CA ALA A 38 7.87 7.55 -7.23
C ALA A 38 9.27 7.12 -6.77
N PRO A 39 10.33 7.71 -7.32
CA PRO A 39 11.65 7.64 -6.71
C PRO A 39 11.57 8.21 -5.29
N MET A 40 12.12 7.49 -4.32
CA MET A 40 12.00 7.85 -2.90
C MET A 40 12.70 9.17 -2.52
N ASP A 41 13.46 9.75 -3.43
CA ASP A 41 14.19 11.01 -3.24
C ASP A 41 13.49 12.23 -3.81
N VAL A 42 12.36 12.04 -4.47
CA VAL A 42 11.68 13.09 -5.24
C VAL A 42 10.34 13.40 -4.61
N ASP A 43 9.85 14.59 -4.90
CA ASP A 43 8.50 15.02 -4.54
C ASP A 43 7.46 13.98 -5.00
N TYR A 44 6.44 13.78 -4.17
CA TYR A 44 5.32 12.87 -4.45
C TYR A 44 4.56 13.18 -5.75
N THR A 45 4.83 14.31 -6.37
CA THR A 45 4.27 14.68 -7.67
C THR A 45 4.97 13.98 -8.84
N THR A 46 6.18 13.47 -8.62
CA THR A 46 6.99 12.79 -9.63
C THR A 46 6.97 11.29 -9.36
N TYR A 47 6.52 10.51 -10.31
CA TYR A 47 6.56 9.05 -10.21
C TYR A 47 6.94 8.41 -11.54
N VAL A 48 7.55 7.23 -11.45
CA VAL A 48 7.88 6.41 -12.61
C VAL A 48 6.73 5.43 -12.86
N ASP A 49 6.20 5.41 -14.06
CA ASP A 49 5.20 4.43 -14.46
C ASP A 49 5.80 3.02 -14.42
N GLY A 50 5.55 2.31 -13.32
CA GLY A 50 5.99 0.93 -13.09
C GLY A 50 4.98 -0.12 -13.53
N VAL A 51 3.83 0.30 -14.08
CA VAL A 51 2.74 -0.62 -14.45
C VAL A 51 3.19 -1.64 -15.49
N ARG A 52 4.04 -1.23 -16.42
CA ARG A 52 4.51 -2.10 -17.52
C ARG A 52 5.55 -3.14 -17.10
N TRP A 53 6.21 -2.95 -15.98
CA TRP A 53 7.35 -3.78 -15.54
C TRP A 53 7.11 -4.38 -14.15
N ALA A 54 5.86 -4.49 -13.76
CA ALA A 54 5.51 -5.09 -12.48
C ALA A 54 5.98 -6.54 -12.39
N GLN A 55 6.47 -6.92 -11.24
CA GLN A 55 6.74 -8.33 -10.94
C GLN A 55 5.40 -9.08 -10.83
N ALA A 56 5.38 -10.36 -11.19
CA ALA A 56 4.21 -11.20 -11.02
C ALA A 56 3.74 -11.17 -9.55
N GLY A 57 2.45 -10.92 -9.34
CA GLY A 57 1.87 -10.83 -8.00
C GLY A 57 2.23 -9.56 -7.22
N GLN A 58 2.74 -8.51 -7.87
CA GLN A 58 3.06 -7.24 -7.23
C GLN A 58 2.52 -6.05 -8.02
N ALA A 59 1.97 -5.07 -7.30
CA ALA A 59 1.59 -3.76 -7.83
C ALA A 59 2.19 -2.66 -6.95
N SER A 60 2.51 -1.52 -7.56
CA SER A 60 2.97 -0.32 -6.87
C SER A 60 2.10 0.87 -7.24
N ALA A 61 1.84 1.74 -6.29
CA ALA A 61 1.07 2.95 -6.46
C ALA A 61 1.52 4.04 -5.49
N MET A 62 1.16 5.28 -5.80
CA MET A 62 1.26 6.42 -4.89
C MET A 62 -0.14 6.86 -4.49
N LEU A 63 -0.40 6.92 -3.20
CA LEU A 63 -1.55 7.63 -2.64
C LEU A 63 -1.15 9.08 -2.44
N VAL A 64 -1.88 10.00 -3.04
CA VAL A 64 -1.59 11.43 -2.99
C VAL A 64 -2.77 12.14 -2.33
N ASP A 65 -2.52 12.77 -1.19
CA ASP A 65 -3.46 13.69 -0.57
C ASP A 65 -3.24 15.09 -1.16
N SER A 66 -4.10 15.48 -2.08
CA SER A 66 -3.99 16.76 -2.80
C SER A 66 -4.17 17.96 -1.87
N LYS A 67 -4.94 17.82 -0.80
CA LYS A 67 -5.21 18.88 0.17
C LYS A 67 -4.02 19.14 1.08
N ALA A 68 -3.43 18.07 1.64
CA ALA A 68 -2.28 18.17 2.53
C ALA A 68 -0.94 18.15 1.77
N ARG A 69 -0.95 17.99 0.44
CA ARG A 69 0.24 17.94 -0.42
C ARG A 69 1.26 16.91 0.06
N ARG A 70 0.80 15.70 0.34
CA ARG A 70 1.60 14.60 0.85
C ARG A 70 1.34 13.32 0.05
N GLY A 71 2.33 12.43 0.03
CA GLY A 71 2.26 11.16 -0.67
C GLY A 71 2.68 9.99 0.19
N ILE A 72 2.03 8.86 -0.05
CA ILE A 72 2.34 7.57 0.58
C ILE A 72 2.58 6.56 -0.52
N GLU A 73 3.72 5.90 -0.51
CA GLU A 73 3.99 4.79 -1.43
C GLU A 73 3.26 3.54 -0.94
N LEU A 74 2.52 2.90 -1.84
CA LEU A 74 1.85 1.64 -1.60
C LEU A 74 2.47 0.54 -2.47
N THR A 75 2.85 -0.56 -1.85
CA THR A 75 3.15 -1.81 -2.55
C THR A 75 2.14 -2.87 -2.13
N VAL A 76 1.51 -3.51 -3.10
CA VAL A 76 0.60 -4.64 -2.89
C VAL A 76 1.26 -5.89 -3.45
N ARG A 77 1.32 -6.94 -2.66
CA ARG A 77 1.78 -8.27 -3.10
C ARG A 77 0.71 -9.30 -2.85
N THR A 78 0.57 -10.25 -3.75
CA THR A 78 -0.32 -11.39 -3.60
C THR A 78 0.41 -12.69 -3.91
N SER A 79 0.16 -13.72 -3.12
CA SER A 79 0.77 -15.04 -3.32
C SER A 79 -0.13 -16.15 -2.78
N ARG A 80 -0.07 -17.32 -3.38
CA ARG A 80 -0.65 -18.55 -2.81
C ARG A 80 0.26 -19.16 -1.73
N GLY A 81 1.55 -18.83 -1.76
CA GLY A 81 2.53 -19.23 -0.77
C GLY A 81 2.76 -18.16 0.31
N SER A 82 3.96 -18.13 0.88
CA SER A 82 4.36 -17.13 1.86
C SER A 82 4.89 -15.86 1.20
N ILE A 83 4.74 -14.74 1.88
CA ILE A 83 5.38 -13.46 1.53
C ILE A 83 6.23 -13.07 2.73
N PRO A 84 7.55 -12.87 2.58
CA PRO A 84 8.40 -12.47 3.70
C PRO A 84 8.00 -11.07 4.17
N PRO A 85 7.80 -10.86 5.49
CA PRO A 85 7.48 -9.56 6.04
C PRO A 85 8.66 -8.60 5.91
N PRO A 86 8.43 -7.28 5.92
CA PRO A 86 9.51 -6.31 5.96
C PRO A 86 10.24 -6.39 7.32
N LYS A 87 11.52 -6.06 7.30
CA LYS A 87 12.28 -5.89 8.54
C LYS A 87 12.02 -4.48 9.08
N LEU A 88 11.27 -4.37 10.16
CA LEU A 88 10.95 -3.11 10.81
C LEU A 88 11.74 -2.96 12.11
N VAL A 89 12.07 -1.73 12.43
CA VAL A 89 12.65 -1.33 13.72
C VAL A 89 11.50 -0.88 14.62
N GLU A 90 11.48 -1.37 15.85
CA GLU A 90 10.46 -1.07 16.86
C GLU A 90 9.02 -1.26 16.34
N PRO A 91 8.67 -2.43 15.79
CA PRO A 91 7.35 -2.66 15.24
C PRO A 91 6.30 -2.66 16.35
N ARG A 92 5.20 -1.95 16.12
CA ARG A 92 3.99 -2.00 16.95
C ARG A 92 2.96 -2.87 16.26
N PRO A 93 2.69 -4.09 16.76
CA PRO A 93 1.71 -4.99 16.16
C PRO A 93 0.29 -4.58 16.52
N GLY A 94 -0.64 -4.93 15.64
CA GLY A 94 -2.06 -4.72 15.87
C GLY A 94 -2.91 -5.63 14.98
N ARG A 95 -4.23 -5.48 15.13
CA ARG A 95 -5.23 -6.18 14.32
C ARG A 95 -6.18 -5.17 13.69
N CYS A 96 -6.63 -5.46 12.49
CA CYS A 96 -7.61 -4.67 11.78
C CYS A 96 -8.46 -5.59 10.88
N ARG A 97 -9.39 -5.00 10.15
CA ARG A 97 -10.14 -5.70 9.11
C ARG A 97 -9.94 -5.01 7.77
N ILE A 98 -9.76 -5.81 6.74
CA ILE A 98 -9.60 -5.32 5.37
C ILE A 98 -10.65 -6.02 4.49
N GLY A 99 -11.62 -5.26 3.99
CA GLY A 99 -12.65 -5.80 3.13
C GLY A 99 -13.45 -6.96 3.73
N GLY A 100 -13.64 -6.95 5.05
CA GLY A 100 -14.31 -8.02 5.77
C GLY A 100 -13.39 -9.16 6.25
N HIS A 101 -12.12 -9.21 5.83
CA HIS A 101 -11.14 -10.21 6.26
C HIS A 101 -10.39 -9.74 7.51
N ASP A 102 -10.15 -10.64 8.44
CA ASP A 102 -9.29 -10.37 9.59
C ASP A 102 -7.84 -10.22 9.12
N ALA A 103 -7.18 -9.17 9.57
CA ALA A 103 -5.83 -8.81 9.18
C ALA A 103 -4.97 -8.49 10.41
N THR A 104 -3.68 -8.73 10.29
CA THR A 104 -2.68 -8.25 11.23
C THR A 104 -1.88 -7.12 10.59
N TYR A 105 -1.42 -6.18 11.40
CA TYR A 105 -0.53 -5.14 10.94
C TYR A 105 0.65 -4.92 11.89
N GLU A 106 1.70 -4.36 11.36
CA GLU A 106 2.85 -3.83 12.09
C GLU A 106 3.14 -2.42 11.61
N LEU A 107 3.28 -1.50 12.54
CA LEU A 107 3.66 -0.12 12.27
C LEU A 107 5.04 0.14 12.90
N GLY A 108 6.02 0.50 12.10
CA GLY A 108 7.38 0.69 12.54
C GLY A 108 8.18 1.54 11.58
N THR A 109 9.49 1.52 11.72
CA THR A 109 10.40 2.24 10.83
C THR A 109 11.27 1.27 10.03
N ALA A 110 11.64 1.67 8.82
CA ALA A 110 12.59 0.96 7.97
C ALA A 110 13.73 1.90 7.55
N HIS A 111 14.93 1.38 7.55
CA HIS A 111 16.11 2.07 7.05
C HIS A 111 16.43 1.56 5.66
N LEU A 112 16.35 2.44 4.67
CA LEU A 112 16.55 2.14 3.27
C LEU A 112 17.66 3.00 2.66
N GLY A 113 18.04 2.65 1.42
CA GLY A 113 19.12 3.31 0.70
C GLY A 113 20.50 2.73 0.99
N LEU A 114 21.51 3.28 0.36
CA LEU A 114 22.88 2.87 0.55
C LEU A 114 23.28 3.13 2.03
N PHE A 115 23.69 2.06 2.73
CA PHE A 115 24.04 2.10 4.16
C PHE A 115 22.88 2.46 5.12
N GLY A 116 21.61 2.29 4.71
CA GLY A 116 20.46 2.57 5.58
C GLY A 116 20.29 4.05 5.98
N THR A 117 20.71 4.96 5.11
CA THR A 117 20.76 6.41 5.42
C THR A 117 19.40 7.09 5.41
N LYS A 118 18.36 6.43 4.91
CA LYS A 118 16.99 6.97 4.80
C LYS A 118 16.04 6.21 5.71
N THR A 119 15.34 6.93 6.55
CA THR A 119 14.35 6.37 7.46
C THR A 119 12.94 6.64 6.95
N TYR A 120 12.13 5.59 6.92
CA TYR A 120 10.74 5.64 6.52
C TYR A 120 9.85 5.07 7.62
N THR A 121 8.68 5.65 7.77
CA THR A 121 7.59 5.03 8.54
C THR A 121 6.86 4.06 7.62
N VAL A 122 6.62 2.86 8.11
CA VAL A 122 6.02 1.75 7.35
C VAL A 122 4.85 1.17 8.11
N LEU A 123 3.70 1.09 7.45
CA LEU A 123 2.57 0.27 7.88
C LEU A 123 2.51 -0.97 6.98
N HIS A 124 2.76 -2.12 7.57
CA HIS A 124 2.67 -3.42 6.91
C HIS A 124 1.40 -4.13 7.36
N ILE A 125 0.57 -4.56 6.42
CA ILE A 125 -0.67 -5.30 6.71
C ILE A 125 -0.65 -6.60 5.93
N ALA A 126 -0.99 -7.70 6.58
CA ALA A 126 -1.10 -9.00 5.94
C ALA A 126 -2.42 -9.68 6.28
N PHE A 127 -3.08 -10.25 5.28
CA PHE A 127 -4.30 -11.04 5.46
C PHE A 127 -4.45 -12.09 4.36
N ARG A 128 -5.27 -13.10 4.60
CA ARG A 128 -5.68 -14.07 3.59
C ARG A 128 -7.05 -13.68 3.04
N CYS A 129 -7.13 -13.48 1.74
CA CYS A 129 -8.41 -13.35 1.04
C CYS A 129 -9.01 -14.75 0.87
N GLU A 130 -10.10 -15.04 1.55
CA GLU A 130 -10.73 -16.37 1.54
C GLU A 130 -11.30 -16.73 0.17
N GLU A 131 -11.77 -15.75 -0.59
CA GLU A 131 -12.35 -16.01 -1.92
C GLU A 131 -11.29 -16.35 -2.97
N THR A 132 -10.16 -15.65 -2.96
CA THR A 132 -9.07 -15.90 -3.92
C THR A 132 -8.06 -16.93 -3.42
N GLN A 133 -8.14 -17.34 -2.14
CA GLN A 133 -7.19 -18.19 -1.44
C GLN A 133 -5.74 -17.68 -1.49
N ARG A 134 -5.58 -16.36 -1.61
CA ARG A 134 -4.27 -15.71 -1.68
C ARG A 134 -3.97 -14.96 -0.39
N LEU A 135 -2.70 -14.99 -0.02
CA LEU A 135 -2.15 -14.05 0.94
C LEU A 135 -2.02 -12.69 0.26
N VAL A 136 -2.48 -11.65 0.91
CA VAL A 136 -2.37 -10.25 0.48
C VAL A 136 -1.49 -9.52 1.49
N ASP A 137 -0.46 -8.88 0.98
CA ASP A 137 0.52 -8.09 1.74
C ASP A 137 0.47 -6.66 1.23
N LEU A 138 0.18 -5.72 2.14
CA LEU A 138 0.12 -4.29 1.86
C LEU A 138 1.23 -3.59 2.62
N ARG A 139 2.00 -2.75 1.95
CA ARG A 139 3.05 -1.93 2.55
C ARG A 139 2.85 -0.48 2.16
N PHE A 140 2.51 0.32 3.15
CA PHE A 140 2.41 1.77 3.03
C PHE A 140 3.67 2.38 3.64
N MET A 141 4.26 3.32 2.92
CA MET A 141 5.57 3.86 3.30
C MET A 141 5.66 5.35 2.99
N HIS A 142 6.15 6.14 3.94
CA HIS A 142 6.40 7.56 3.75
C HIS A 142 7.45 8.12 4.72
N ARG A 143 7.88 9.36 4.48
CA ARG A 143 8.82 10.09 5.34
C ARG A 143 8.11 11.01 6.34
N GLY A 144 7.15 10.53 7.07
CA GLY A 144 6.38 11.33 8.00
C GLY A 144 6.10 10.60 9.30
N THR A 145 5.07 11.04 9.99
CA THR A 145 4.70 10.48 11.29
C THR A 145 3.86 9.19 11.14
N ALA A 146 3.81 8.41 12.21
CA ALA A 146 3.05 7.17 12.25
C ALA A 146 1.54 7.41 12.13
N GLU A 147 1.03 8.49 12.73
CA GLU A 147 -0.38 8.85 12.73
C GLU A 147 -0.95 8.95 11.32
N MET A 148 -0.14 9.44 10.38
CA MET A 148 -0.54 9.56 8.98
C MET A 148 -0.86 8.21 8.34
N LEU A 149 -0.17 7.14 8.74
CA LEU A 149 -0.44 5.78 8.27
C LEU A 149 -1.56 5.12 9.07
N GLU A 150 -1.69 5.42 10.35
CA GLU A 150 -2.80 4.92 11.18
C GLU A 150 -4.15 5.45 10.66
N ASP A 151 -4.20 6.66 10.14
CA ASP A 151 -5.38 7.26 9.53
C ASP A 151 -5.88 6.51 8.26
N LEU A 152 -5.06 5.64 7.70
CA LEU A 152 -5.46 4.78 6.59
C LEU A 152 -6.27 3.55 7.03
N LEU A 153 -6.14 3.10 8.28
CA LEU A 153 -6.79 1.87 8.74
C LEU A 153 -8.32 1.89 8.58
N PRO A 154 -9.06 2.96 8.99
CA PRO A 154 -10.50 2.99 8.82
C PRO A 154 -10.98 2.94 7.35
N PRO A 155 -10.39 3.68 6.40
CA PRO A 155 -10.71 3.54 4.98
C PRO A 155 -10.46 2.13 4.43
N LEU A 156 -9.40 1.45 4.89
CA LEU A 156 -9.03 0.11 4.45
C LEU A 156 -10.05 -0.97 4.83
N GLU A 157 -10.83 -0.78 5.88
CA GLU A 157 -11.92 -1.69 6.22
C GLU A 157 -12.94 -1.87 5.08
N LYS A 158 -13.06 -0.87 4.20
CA LYS A 158 -13.96 -0.86 3.06
C LYS A 158 -13.28 -1.29 1.74
N ALA A 159 -12.02 -1.69 1.80
CA ALA A 159 -11.31 -2.18 0.63
C ALA A 159 -11.91 -3.51 0.16
N ARG A 160 -11.66 -3.87 -1.09
CA ARG A 160 -12.07 -5.16 -1.69
C ARG A 160 -10.87 -5.81 -2.34
N CYS A 161 -10.65 -7.10 -2.05
CA CYS A 161 -9.56 -7.89 -2.64
C CYS A 161 -10.04 -8.83 -3.79
N HIS A 162 -11.31 -8.69 -4.16
CA HIS A 162 -11.97 -9.49 -5.21
C HIS A 162 -13.12 -8.69 -5.83
#